data_4a2e2f68a7cceaa47ff63027ea934383
#
_entry.id   4a2e2f68a7cceaa47ff63027ea934383
#
_cell.length_a   1.000
_cell.length_b   1.000
_cell.length_c   1.000
_cell.angle_alpha   90.00
_cell.angle_beta   90.00
_cell.angle_gamma   90.00
#
_symmetry.space_group_name_H-M   'P 1'
#
loop_
_entity.id
_entity.type
_entity.pdbx_description
1 polymer ?
#
loop_
_entity_poly.entity_id
_entity_poly.type
_entity_poly.pdbx_seq_one_letter_code
_entity_poly.pdbx_strand_id
1 'polypeptide(L)'
;MATIDLGKIKFNWRGTYAGGTAYVPDDVVYYMDGSVGSSYMCVANTTGNAPSSGGTLHASWEYLAKGQATSPTTTQGDVIVRGASADERLAIGAAGKVLKVNSGANGLEYGDGSVWTEIASGTGPSSAVTSIDIDNIFSNNYWFYKLFYSW
;
A
#
# COMPACT_ATOMS: atom_id res chain seq x y z
N MET A 1 32.76 36.82 35.54
CA MET A 1 31.76 35.85 35.01
C MET A 1 32.44 35.14 33.85
N ALA A 2 32.58 33.82 33.90
CA ALA A 2 33.21 33.10 32.79
C ALA A 2 32.18 32.97 31.66
N THR A 3 32.50 33.45 30.48
CA THR A 3 31.69 33.29 29.28
C THR A 3 32.10 31.98 28.63
N ILE A 4 31.16 31.04 28.50
CA ILE A 4 31.38 29.80 27.73
C ILE A 4 30.98 30.12 26.30
N ASP A 5 31.95 30.21 25.39
CA ASP A 5 31.69 30.27 23.97
C ASP A 5 31.43 28.84 23.48
N LEU A 6 30.21 28.50 23.20
CA LEU A 6 29.82 27.17 22.71
C LEU A 6 30.14 26.97 21.21
N GLY A 7 30.75 27.96 20.56
CA GLY A 7 30.99 27.89 19.13
C GLY A 7 29.71 27.77 18.29
N LYS A 8 29.84 27.65 17.00
CA LYS A 8 28.72 27.29 16.10
C LYS A 8 28.58 25.78 16.12
N ILE A 9 27.49 25.26 16.65
CA ILE A 9 27.10 23.86 16.47
C ILE A 9 26.86 23.66 14.98
N LYS A 10 27.73 22.91 14.33
CA LYS A 10 27.69 22.71 12.89
C LYS A 10 27.82 21.22 12.61
N PHE A 11 26.77 20.64 12.06
CA PHE A 11 26.87 19.32 11.47
C PHE A 11 27.86 19.31 10.30
N ASN A 12 28.65 18.27 10.20
CA ASN A 12 29.60 18.10 9.12
C ASN A 12 28.96 17.26 8.01
N TRP A 13 28.46 17.91 6.97
CA TRP A 13 27.85 17.24 5.84
C TRP A 13 28.94 16.53 5.00
N ARG A 14 28.83 15.20 4.90
CA ARG A 14 29.79 14.32 4.20
C ARG A 14 29.27 13.81 2.85
N GLY A 15 28.07 14.22 2.43
CA GLY A 15 27.45 13.73 1.21
C GLY A 15 26.79 12.36 1.36
N THR A 16 26.83 11.55 0.29
CA THR A 16 26.30 10.18 0.33
C THR A 16 27.26 9.27 1.11
N TYR A 17 26.70 8.40 1.93
CA TYR A 17 27.46 7.39 2.68
C TYR A 17 28.34 6.54 1.76
N ALA A 18 29.58 6.30 2.18
CA ALA A 18 30.54 5.42 1.52
C ALA A 18 31.16 4.45 2.53
N GLY A 19 31.00 3.14 2.33
CA GLY A 19 31.39 2.11 3.29
C GLY A 19 32.89 2.09 3.67
N GLY A 20 33.77 2.57 2.80
CA GLY A 20 35.22 2.67 3.08
C GLY A 20 35.62 3.93 3.85
N THR A 21 34.71 4.85 4.14
CA THR A 21 35.02 6.11 4.83
C THR A 21 34.85 5.95 6.34
N ALA A 22 35.80 6.51 7.09
CA ALA A 22 35.65 6.66 8.53
C ALA A 22 34.77 7.86 8.84
N TYR A 23 33.79 7.66 9.70
CA TYR A 23 32.87 8.68 10.20
C TYR A 23 33.04 8.86 11.71
N VAL A 24 32.87 10.09 12.15
CA VAL A 24 32.96 10.49 13.55
C VAL A 24 31.65 11.17 13.98
N PRO A 25 31.39 11.34 15.28
CA PRO A 25 30.22 12.08 15.77
C PRO A 25 30.05 13.43 15.07
N ASP A 26 28.81 13.82 14.82
CA ASP A 26 28.36 15.02 14.08
C ASP A 26 28.60 14.98 12.55
N ASP A 27 29.20 13.92 12.00
CA ASP A 27 29.17 13.69 10.56
C ASP A 27 27.74 13.34 10.12
N VAL A 28 27.27 14.01 9.08
CA VAL A 28 25.92 13.77 8.50
C VAL A 28 26.06 13.25 7.08
N VAL A 29 25.34 12.19 6.78
CA VAL A 29 25.34 11.54 5.47
C VAL A 29 23.92 11.35 4.95
N TYR A 30 23.78 11.28 3.62
CA TYR A 30 22.62 10.72 2.96
C TYR A 30 22.86 9.25 2.67
N TYR A 31 21.85 8.41 2.92
CA TYR A 31 21.92 6.97 2.60
C TYR A 31 20.56 6.45 2.14
N MET A 32 20.60 5.56 1.14
CA MET A 32 19.43 4.83 0.63
C MET A 32 19.39 3.45 1.25
N ASP A 33 18.37 3.17 2.06
CA ASP A 33 18.06 1.84 2.57
C ASP A 33 16.89 1.27 1.76
N GLY A 34 17.20 0.40 0.82
CA GLY A 34 16.23 -0.03 -0.20
C GLY A 34 15.74 1.15 -1.06
N SER A 35 14.45 1.46 -1.00
CA SER A 35 13.83 2.58 -1.70
C SER A 35 13.68 3.85 -0.85
N VAL A 36 14.14 3.83 0.40
CA VAL A 36 13.97 4.94 1.35
C VAL A 36 15.27 5.70 1.53
N GLY A 37 15.33 6.92 1.01
CA GLY A 37 16.45 7.85 1.23
C GLY A 37 16.26 8.65 2.51
N SER A 38 17.26 8.62 3.39
CA SER A 38 17.24 9.34 4.66
C SER A 38 18.55 10.06 4.92
N SER A 39 18.54 11.07 5.78
CA SER A 39 19.75 11.68 6.31
C SER A 39 20.03 11.15 7.71
N TYR A 40 21.28 10.81 7.95
CA TYR A 40 21.74 10.20 9.21
C TYR A 40 22.87 11.00 9.81
N MET A 41 22.90 11.06 11.12
CA MET A 41 23.97 11.63 11.91
C MET A 41 24.76 10.52 12.58
N CYS A 42 26.08 10.57 12.44
CA CYS A 42 26.98 9.68 13.15
C CYS A 42 27.01 10.05 14.65
N VAL A 43 26.84 9.09 15.53
CA VAL A 43 26.85 9.29 16.98
C VAL A 43 28.00 8.55 17.67
N ALA A 44 28.69 7.64 16.94
CA ALA A 44 29.86 6.94 17.41
C ALA A 44 30.80 6.63 16.24
N ASN A 45 32.11 6.69 16.46
CA ASN A 45 33.11 6.39 15.42
C ASN A 45 32.78 5.08 14.72
N THR A 46 32.76 5.11 13.40
CA THR A 46 32.41 3.93 12.61
C THR A 46 33.06 3.94 11.23
N THR A 47 33.36 2.75 10.72
CA THR A 47 33.82 2.52 9.34
C THR A 47 33.19 1.22 8.84
N GLY A 48 32.67 1.21 7.63
CA GLY A 48 32.08 0.00 7.03
C GLY A 48 30.65 -0.32 7.44
N ASN A 49 30.10 0.37 8.44
CA ASN A 49 28.74 0.13 8.93
C ASN A 49 27.77 1.10 8.30
N ALA A 50 26.92 0.59 7.43
CA ALA A 50 25.85 1.38 6.82
C ALA A 50 24.88 1.94 7.89
N PRO A 51 24.33 3.16 7.70
CA PRO A 51 23.42 3.78 8.65
C PRO A 51 22.19 2.94 9.03
N SER A 52 21.63 2.23 8.07
CA SER A 52 20.52 1.30 8.31
C SER A 52 20.54 0.15 7.32
N SER A 53 19.79 -0.91 7.64
CA SER A 53 19.60 -2.06 6.77
C SER A 53 18.20 -2.62 6.99
N GLY A 54 17.37 -2.64 5.92
CA GLY A 54 15.98 -3.09 6.00
C GLY A 54 15.13 -2.32 7.01
N GLY A 55 15.40 -1.03 7.18
CA GLY A 55 14.70 -0.16 8.14
C GLY A 55 15.25 -0.23 9.58
N THR A 56 16.22 -1.11 9.86
CA THR A 56 16.86 -1.22 11.18
C THR A 56 18.08 -0.31 11.24
N LEU A 57 18.08 0.61 12.20
CA LEU A 57 19.16 1.57 12.42
C LEU A 57 20.38 0.89 13.04
N HIS A 58 21.59 1.21 12.53
CA HIS A 58 22.84 0.76 13.14
C HIS A 58 23.19 1.64 14.37
N ALA A 59 23.74 1.04 15.41
CA ALA A 59 24.02 1.69 16.70
C ALA A 59 24.92 2.94 16.63
N SER A 60 25.73 3.09 15.58
CA SER A 60 26.60 4.27 15.38
C SER A 60 25.90 5.43 14.68
N TRP A 61 24.62 5.29 14.33
CA TRP A 61 23.89 6.27 13.55
C TRP A 61 22.53 6.60 14.17
N GLU A 62 22.09 7.82 13.97
CA GLU A 62 20.73 8.28 14.26
C GLU A 62 20.11 8.98 13.04
N TYR A 63 18.79 8.94 12.95
CA TYR A 63 18.09 9.69 11.92
C TYR A 63 18.16 11.20 12.22
N LEU A 64 18.74 11.96 11.31
CA LEU A 64 18.55 13.41 11.28
C LEU A 64 17.24 13.78 10.59
N ALA A 65 16.95 13.12 9.47
CA ALA A 65 15.70 13.23 8.76
C ALA A 65 15.36 11.87 8.13
N LYS A 66 14.30 11.24 8.63
CA LYS A 66 13.83 9.95 8.10
C LYS A 66 13.01 10.20 6.85
N GLY A 67 13.45 9.60 5.74
CA GLY A 67 12.68 9.56 4.52
C GLY A 67 11.45 8.65 4.65
N GLN A 68 10.51 8.86 3.77
CA GLN A 68 9.33 8.02 3.63
C GLN A 68 9.47 7.16 2.38
N ALA A 69 8.99 5.93 2.42
CA ALA A 69 8.87 5.11 1.23
C ALA A 69 8.05 5.84 0.16
N THR A 70 8.46 5.72 -1.08
CA THR A 70 7.66 6.23 -2.19
C THR A 70 6.29 5.56 -2.19
N SER A 71 5.24 6.33 -2.48
CA SER A 71 3.90 5.77 -2.61
C SER A 71 3.90 4.62 -3.62
N PRO A 72 3.31 3.48 -3.30
CA PRO A 72 3.19 2.38 -4.23
C PRO A 72 2.19 2.66 -5.37
N THR A 73 1.39 3.74 -5.28
CA THR A 73 0.42 4.10 -6.31
C THR A 73 1.11 4.63 -7.56
N THR A 74 0.66 4.21 -8.74
CA THR A 74 1.24 4.58 -10.03
C THR A 74 0.22 5.15 -11.01
N THR A 75 -1.07 5.01 -10.71
CA THR A 75 -2.17 5.41 -11.60
C THR A 75 -3.25 6.14 -10.79
N GLN A 76 -3.91 7.09 -11.42
CA GLN A 76 -5.05 7.79 -10.80
C GLN A 76 -6.14 6.78 -10.41
N GLY A 77 -6.62 6.88 -9.17
CA GLY A 77 -7.64 5.98 -8.63
C GLY A 77 -7.09 4.73 -7.93
N ASP A 78 -5.77 4.54 -7.91
CA ASP A 78 -5.17 3.48 -7.10
C ASP A 78 -5.42 3.72 -5.61
N VAL A 79 -5.53 2.63 -4.86
CA VAL A 79 -5.70 2.65 -3.40
C VAL A 79 -4.48 2.00 -2.75
N ILE A 80 -4.02 2.58 -1.63
CA ILE A 80 -3.02 1.93 -0.79
C ILE A 80 -3.76 1.05 0.21
N VAL A 81 -3.42 -0.21 0.25
CA VAL A 81 -3.98 -1.19 1.20
C VAL A 81 -2.87 -1.80 2.03
N ARG A 82 -3.20 -2.24 3.23
CA ARG A 82 -2.25 -3.01 4.04
C ARG A 82 -2.20 -4.45 3.53
N GLY A 83 -1.07 -4.86 2.98
CA GLY A 83 -0.76 -6.24 2.65
C GLY A 83 -0.26 -7.03 3.87
N ALA A 84 0.19 -8.26 3.66
CA ALA A 84 0.66 -9.15 4.73
C ALA A 84 1.86 -8.57 5.50
N SER A 85 2.79 -7.90 4.84
CA SER A 85 4.04 -7.39 5.42
C SER A 85 4.27 -5.89 5.22
N ALA A 86 3.69 -5.29 4.18
CA ALA A 86 3.89 -3.88 3.81
C ALA A 86 2.61 -3.26 3.25
N ASP A 87 2.64 -1.95 3.06
CA ASP A 87 1.61 -1.26 2.31
C ASP A 87 1.78 -1.56 0.82
N GLU A 88 0.69 -1.91 0.17
CA GLU A 88 0.65 -2.37 -1.21
C GLU A 88 -0.31 -1.52 -2.05
N ARG A 89 -0.08 -1.54 -3.35
CA ARG A 89 -0.97 -0.92 -4.32
C ARG A 89 -2.12 -1.87 -4.65
N LEU A 90 -3.33 -1.41 -4.45
CA LEU A 90 -4.50 -1.98 -5.12
C LEU A 90 -4.82 -1.11 -6.34
N ALA A 91 -4.56 -1.63 -7.52
CA ALA A 91 -4.84 -0.91 -8.77
C ALA A 91 -6.33 -0.61 -8.89
N ILE A 92 -6.67 0.54 -9.50
CA ILE A 92 -8.07 0.87 -9.77
C ILE A 92 -8.77 -0.27 -10.52
N GLY A 93 -9.98 -0.61 -10.09
CA GLY A 93 -10.81 -1.63 -10.73
C GLY A 93 -11.38 -1.16 -12.07
N ALA A 94 -11.84 -2.12 -12.86
CA ALA A 94 -12.57 -1.82 -14.09
C ALA A 94 -13.89 -1.07 -13.80
N ALA A 95 -14.40 -0.38 -14.81
CA ALA A 95 -15.68 0.34 -14.72
C ALA A 95 -16.81 -0.57 -14.21
N GLY A 96 -17.62 -0.07 -13.31
CA GLY A 96 -18.75 -0.81 -12.70
C GLY A 96 -18.38 -1.75 -11.57
N LYS A 97 -17.09 -1.90 -11.25
CA LYS A 97 -16.65 -2.69 -10.08
C LYS A 97 -16.69 -1.86 -8.79
N VAL A 98 -16.96 -2.53 -7.69
CA VAL A 98 -16.92 -1.95 -6.34
C VAL A 98 -15.80 -2.54 -5.52
N LEU A 99 -15.24 -1.73 -4.63
CA LEU A 99 -14.26 -2.20 -3.66
C LEU A 99 -14.98 -3.00 -2.58
N LYS A 100 -14.54 -4.23 -2.34
CA LYS A 100 -15.12 -5.14 -1.36
C LYS A 100 -14.05 -5.96 -0.65
N VAL A 101 -14.41 -6.58 0.46
CA VAL A 101 -13.56 -7.57 1.13
C VAL A 101 -13.51 -8.83 0.26
N ASN A 102 -12.31 -9.39 0.07
CA ASN A 102 -12.12 -10.64 -0.68
C ASN A 102 -12.73 -11.85 0.05
N SER A 103 -12.86 -12.97 -0.63
CA SER A 103 -13.45 -14.19 -0.08
C SER A 103 -12.69 -14.79 1.11
N GLY A 104 -11.39 -14.51 1.23
CA GLY A 104 -10.55 -14.92 2.35
C GLY A 104 -10.66 -14.03 3.59
N ALA A 105 -11.41 -12.93 3.54
CA ALA A 105 -11.55 -11.92 4.59
C ALA A 105 -10.20 -11.36 5.12
N ASN A 106 -9.18 -11.35 4.27
CA ASN A 106 -7.83 -10.92 4.61
C ASN A 106 -7.31 -9.77 3.73
N GLY A 107 -8.14 -9.19 2.87
CA GLY A 107 -7.77 -8.09 1.99
C GLY A 107 -8.95 -7.50 1.26
N LEU A 108 -8.66 -6.49 0.45
CA LEU A 108 -9.62 -5.82 -0.41
C LEU A 108 -9.42 -6.25 -1.87
N GLU A 109 -10.51 -6.29 -2.61
CA GLU A 109 -10.52 -6.54 -4.06
C GLU A 109 -11.63 -5.73 -4.75
N TYR A 110 -11.50 -5.55 -6.05
CA TYR A 110 -12.61 -5.04 -6.86
C TYR A 110 -13.42 -6.20 -7.42
N GLY A 111 -14.72 -6.14 -7.25
CA GLY A 111 -15.66 -7.15 -7.76
C GLY A 111 -17.00 -6.56 -8.15
N ASP A 112 -17.90 -7.39 -8.59
CA ASP A 112 -19.25 -6.96 -8.93
C ASP A 112 -19.98 -6.44 -7.69
N GLY A 113 -20.59 -5.27 -7.83
CA GLY A 113 -21.38 -4.62 -6.78
C GLY A 113 -22.82 -5.09 -6.72
N SER A 114 -23.18 -6.10 -7.49
CA SER A 114 -24.53 -6.61 -7.51
C SER A 114 -24.86 -7.35 -6.22
N VAL A 115 -25.83 -6.85 -5.49
CA VAL A 115 -26.51 -7.59 -4.43
C VAL A 115 -27.48 -8.63 -4.99
N TRP A 116 -27.60 -8.66 -6.32
CA TRP A 116 -28.47 -9.56 -7.05
C TRP A 116 -27.63 -10.64 -7.72
N THR A 117 -27.98 -11.88 -7.52
CA THR A 117 -27.42 -13.01 -8.26
C THR A 117 -28.43 -13.38 -9.34
N GLU A 118 -27.98 -13.34 -10.59
CA GLU A 118 -28.79 -13.91 -11.68
C GLU A 118 -28.83 -15.42 -11.51
N ILE A 119 -30.01 -15.95 -11.31
CA ILE A 119 -30.23 -17.39 -11.10
C ILE A 119 -30.51 -18.08 -12.42
N ALA A 120 -31.26 -17.40 -13.29
CA ALA A 120 -31.57 -17.88 -14.62
C ALA A 120 -31.82 -16.71 -15.55
N SER A 121 -31.41 -16.83 -16.80
CA SER A 121 -31.77 -15.94 -17.89
C SER A 121 -32.22 -16.78 -19.10
N GLY A 122 -33.05 -16.22 -19.94
CA GLY A 122 -33.53 -16.89 -21.14
C GLY A 122 -34.12 -15.90 -22.12
N THR A 123 -34.16 -16.28 -23.36
CA THR A 123 -34.90 -15.55 -24.40
C THR A 123 -36.35 -15.96 -24.35
N GLY A 124 -37.25 -14.99 -24.33
CA GLY A 124 -38.68 -15.27 -24.43
C GLY A 124 -39.03 -16.00 -25.71
N PRO A 125 -40.17 -16.69 -25.72
CA PRO A 125 -40.65 -17.40 -26.93
C PRO A 125 -40.86 -16.42 -28.07
N SER A 126 -40.53 -16.86 -29.28
CA SER A 126 -40.68 -16.07 -30.51
C SER A 126 -42.13 -15.93 -31.00
N SER A 127 -43.08 -16.58 -30.34
CA SER A 127 -44.50 -16.53 -30.64
C SER A 127 -45.31 -16.33 -29.36
N ALA A 128 -46.58 -15.88 -29.50
CA ALA A 128 -47.47 -15.69 -28.38
C ALA A 128 -47.69 -17.01 -27.64
N VAL A 129 -47.47 -16.98 -26.31
CA VAL A 129 -47.73 -18.11 -25.41
C VAL A 129 -48.61 -17.65 -24.25
N THR A 130 -49.37 -18.57 -23.68
CA THR A 130 -50.27 -18.28 -22.54
C THR A 130 -49.53 -18.34 -21.18
N SER A 131 -48.38 -19.02 -21.11
CA SER A 131 -47.56 -19.13 -19.90
C SER A 131 -46.08 -19.33 -20.25
N ILE A 132 -45.22 -18.92 -19.35
CA ILE A 132 -43.81 -19.23 -19.35
C ILE A 132 -43.50 -19.85 -18.00
N ASP A 133 -43.03 -21.11 -18.01
CA ASP A 133 -42.63 -21.80 -16.81
C ASP A 133 -41.10 -21.63 -16.60
N ILE A 134 -40.72 -21.25 -15.38
CA ILE A 134 -39.31 -21.15 -14.96
C ILE A 134 -39.15 -22.03 -13.75
N ASP A 135 -38.58 -23.21 -13.97
CA ASP A 135 -38.46 -24.24 -12.96
C ASP A 135 -37.16 -24.13 -12.17
N ASN A 136 -37.17 -24.64 -10.94
CA ASN A 136 -36.00 -24.81 -10.07
C ASN A 136 -35.19 -23.53 -9.74
N ILE A 137 -35.80 -22.36 -9.83
CA ILE A 137 -35.12 -21.10 -9.51
C ILE A 137 -35.28 -20.70 -8.04
N PHE A 138 -36.24 -21.22 -7.33
CA PHE A 138 -36.47 -20.89 -5.93
C PHE A 138 -35.73 -21.83 -5.02
N SER A 139 -34.94 -21.29 -4.09
CA SER A 139 -34.19 -22.02 -3.08
C SER A 139 -34.28 -21.31 -1.74
N ASN A 140 -33.94 -22.02 -0.66
CA ASN A 140 -33.87 -21.42 0.69
C ASN A 140 -32.66 -20.49 0.89
N ASN A 141 -31.83 -20.32 -0.14
CA ASN A 141 -30.63 -19.49 -0.07
C ASN A 141 -30.92 -17.99 -0.22
N TYR A 142 -32.12 -17.63 -0.68
CA TYR A 142 -32.51 -16.24 -0.95
C TYR A 142 -33.82 -15.91 -0.26
N TRP A 143 -33.91 -14.71 0.32
CA TRP A 143 -35.08 -14.22 1.05
C TRP A 143 -36.15 -13.68 0.16
N PHE A 144 -35.79 -13.24 -1.05
CA PHE A 144 -36.73 -12.78 -2.05
C PHE A 144 -36.14 -12.89 -3.46
N TYR A 145 -37.05 -12.88 -4.46
CA TYR A 145 -36.71 -13.00 -5.86
C TYR A 145 -37.38 -11.86 -6.64
N LYS A 146 -36.70 -11.40 -7.68
CA LYS A 146 -37.23 -10.36 -8.56
C LYS A 146 -37.15 -10.81 -10.01
N LEU A 147 -38.24 -10.81 -10.70
CA LEU A 147 -38.33 -11.10 -12.14
C LEU A 147 -38.26 -9.80 -12.93
N PHE A 148 -37.33 -9.71 -13.86
CA PHE A 148 -37.27 -8.65 -14.85
C PHE A 148 -37.67 -9.23 -16.20
N TYR A 149 -38.57 -8.54 -16.88
CA TYR A 149 -38.98 -8.89 -18.24
C TYR A 149 -39.02 -7.62 -19.09
N SER A 150 -38.73 -7.74 -20.38
CA SER A 150 -38.90 -6.70 -21.37
C SER A 150 -39.71 -7.25 -22.56
N TRP A 151 -40.52 -6.38 -23.14
CA TRP A 151 -41.33 -6.67 -24.33
C TRP A 151 -40.56 -6.27 -25.59
#